data_f6c3d1711d93062cdd396f1a7f04baea
#
_entry.id   f6c3d1711d93062cdd396f1a7f04baea
#
_cell.length_a   1.000
_cell.length_b   1.000
_cell.length_c   1.000
_cell.angle_alpha   90.00
_cell.angle_beta   90.00
_cell.angle_gamma   90.00
#
_symmetry.space_group_name_H-M   'P 1'
#
loop_
_entity.id
_entity.type
_entity.pdbx_description
1 polymer ?
#
loop_
_entity_poly.entity_id
_entity_poly.type
_entity_poly.pdbx_seq_one_letter_code
_entity_poly.pdbx_strand_id
1 'polypeptide(L)'
;MKNYFIFFIFFIFIFSCASEKKETFDLNSLIKPKFQFNDYLFECNIKENSNLINLEAFLSSFVKGPLTKDDIDTFKVYVPKSNSFQTFIFHLQTSIDKDIYFDFIETLSQKGFDKIAVCEFNSNKLTSFNEFSIDLNLSDIEFSEILRCEYNTDYNYGNFRISINKFLDQMRSLKIPYELNYIQEDSSSREFIWINNFYTKDFLNQISTKWINSYEANQIKNEFLSNAQCLDSNIYQTFKII
;
A
#
# COMPACT_ATOMS: atom_id res chain seq x y z
N MET A 1 -52.32 -72.15 6.00
CA MET A 1 -52.48 -70.72 6.26
C MET A 1 -51.07 -70.16 6.41
N LYS A 2 -50.59 -69.34 5.45
CA LYS A 2 -49.26 -68.79 5.43
C LYS A 2 -49.34 -67.36 5.91
N ASN A 3 -48.71 -67.02 7.02
CA ASN A 3 -48.60 -65.67 7.53
C ASN A 3 -47.45 -64.96 6.77
N TYR A 4 -47.85 -63.97 6.00
CA TYR A 4 -46.88 -63.05 5.41
C TYR A 4 -46.57 -61.93 6.44
N PHE A 5 -45.39 -61.93 6.95
CA PHE A 5 -44.86 -60.87 7.81
C PHE A 5 -44.33 -59.77 6.86
N ILE A 6 -45.10 -58.73 6.70
CA ILE A 6 -44.66 -57.58 5.88
C ILE A 6 -43.75 -56.75 6.79
N PHE A 7 -42.48 -56.83 6.49
CA PHE A 7 -41.47 -55.98 7.10
C PHE A 7 -41.55 -54.60 6.45
N PHE A 8 -42.21 -53.67 7.09
CA PHE A 8 -42.26 -52.28 6.69
C PHE A 8 -40.96 -51.62 7.12
N ILE A 9 -39.96 -51.61 6.24
CA ILE A 9 -38.72 -50.86 6.43
C ILE A 9 -39.05 -49.37 6.26
N PHE A 10 -39.24 -48.70 7.34
CA PHE A 10 -39.35 -47.26 7.37
C PHE A 10 -37.96 -46.69 7.06
N PHE A 11 -37.76 -46.36 5.76
CA PHE A 11 -36.61 -45.60 5.33
C PHE A 11 -36.80 -44.18 5.87
N ILE A 12 -36.28 -43.94 7.07
CA ILE A 12 -36.09 -42.59 7.59
C ILE A 12 -35.00 -41.95 6.74
N PHE A 13 -35.38 -41.27 5.69
CA PHE A 13 -34.54 -40.31 5.03
C PHE A 13 -34.28 -39.20 6.07
N ILE A 14 -33.21 -39.36 6.80
CA ILE A 14 -32.62 -38.24 7.54
C ILE A 14 -32.09 -37.32 6.41
N PHE A 15 -32.92 -36.39 5.97
CA PHE A 15 -32.46 -35.21 5.30
C PHE A 15 -31.59 -34.50 6.34
N SER A 16 -30.32 -34.90 6.41
CA SER A 16 -29.28 -34.05 6.94
C SER A 16 -29.28 -32.83 6.04
N CYS A 17 -30.08 -31.84 6.43
CA CYS A 17 -29.86 -30.47 6.01
C CYS A 17 -28.48 -30.13 6.56
N ALA A 18 -27.43 -30.48 5.82
CA ALA A 18 -26.16 -29.81 5.98
C ALA A 18 -26.53 -28.33 5.75
N SER A 19 -26.69 -27.60 6.84
CA SER A 19 -26.64 -26.15 6.78
C SER A 19 -25.26 -25.89 6.16
N GLU A 20 -25.22 -25.64 4.85
CA GLU A 20 -24.13 -24.88 4.31
C GLU A 20 -24.02 -23.71 5.27
N LYS A 21 -22.99 -23.71 6.10
CA LYS A 21 -22.51 -22.49 6.69
C LYS A 21 -22.30 -21.61 5.47
N LYS A 22 -23.30 -20.77 5.15
CA LYS A 22 -23.04 -19.56 4.41
C LYS A 22 -21.91 -18.94 5.22
N GLU A 23 -20.70 -19.09 4.70
CA GLU A 23 -19.63 -18.22 5.11
C GLU A 23 -20.21 -16.84 4.89
N THR A 24 -20.67 -16.26 5.97
CA THR A 24 -21.05 -14.85 5.97
C THR A 24 -19.75 -14.19 5.65
N PHE A 25 -19.58 -13.84 4.38
CA PHE A 25 -18.46 -13.05 3.90
C PHE A 25 -18.46 -11.83 4.80
N ASP A 26 -17.57 -11.82 5.77
CA ASP A 26 -17.42 -10.68 6.64
C ASP A 26 -16.86 -9.58 5.76
N LEU A 27 -17.75 -8.70 5.26
CA LEU A 27 -17.37 -7.54 4.48
C LEU A 27 -16.29 -6.72 5.20
N ASN A 28 -16.27 -6.75 6.55
CA ASN A 28 -15.20 -6.16 7.32
C ASN A 28 -13.86 -6.86 7.12
N SER A 29 -13.82 -8.18 6.87
CA SER A 29 -12.56 -8.87 6.59
C SER A 29 -12.02 -8.58 5.19
N LEU A 30 -12.90 -8.29 4.21
CA LEU A 30 -12.52 -7.81 2.89
C LEU A 30 -11.99 -6.37 2.91
N ILE A 31 -12.49 -5.57 3.84
CA ILE A 31 -12.19 -4.14 3.98
C ILE A 31 -10.99 -3.93 4.92
N LYS A 32 -10.76 -4.82 5.89
CA LYS A 32 -9.63 -4.71 6.80
C LYS A 32 -8.35 -5.17 6.11
N PRO A 33 -7.39 -4.27 5.87
CA PRO A 33 -6.10 -4.64 5.33
C PRO A 33 -5.37 -5.56 6.31
N LYS A 34 -4.56 -6.48 5.78
CA LYS A 34 -3.76 -7.41 6.58
C LYS A 34 -2.75 -6.68 7.47
N PHE A 35 -2.20 -5.59 6.95
CA PHE A 35 -1.26 -4.73 7.65
C PHE A 35 -1.75 -3.30 7.61
N GLN A 36 -1.91 -2.69 8.78
CA GLN A 36 -2.28 -1.29 8.95
C GLN A 36 -1.16 -0.53 9.65
N PHE A 37 -0.93 0.70 9.18
CA PHE A 37 0.12 1.58 9.68
C PHE A 37 -0.43 2.97 9.96
N ASN A 38 0.23 3.69 10.86
CA ASN A 38 0.21 5.13 10.88
C ASN A 38 1.19 5.61 9.84
N ASP A 39 0.77 6.55 9.02
CA ASP A 39 1.52 6.99 7.87
C ASP A 39 1.73 8.51 7.91
N TYR A 40 2.91 8.95 7.53
CA TYR A 40 3.26 10.37 7.48
C TYR A 40 4.03 10.64 6.18
N LEU A 41 3.53 11.59 5.41
CA LEU A 41 4.16 12.08 4.20
C LEU A 41 4.57 13.53 4.40
N PHE A 42 5.85 13.83 4.25
CA PHE A 42 6.40 15.17 4.40
C PHE A 42 7.01 15.64 3.08
N GLU A 43 6.44 16.68 2.51
CA GLU A 43 7.05 17.34 1.36
C GLU A 43 8.19 18.23 1.85
N CYS A 44 9.37 18.07 1.24
CA CYS A 44 10.60 18.70 1.68
C CYS A 44 11.29 19.43 0.52
N ASN A 45 11.95 20.54 0.86
CA ASN A 45 12.76 21.30 -0.07
C ASN A 45 14.21 21.38 0.44
N ILE A 46 15.17 21.03 -0.43
CA ILE A 46 16.60 21.20 -0.12
C ILE A 46 16.92 22.70 -0.10
N LYS A 47 17.65 23.13 0.94
CA LYS A 47 18.07 24.52 1.06
C LYS A 47 19.13 24.90 0.03
N GLU A 48 19.17 26.18 -0.36
CA GLU A 48 20.11 26.70 -1.35
C GLU A 48 21.59 26.37 -1.07
N ASN A 49 21.94 26.28 0.22
CA ASN A 49 23.29 25.97 0.66
C ASN A 49 23.57 24.47 0.80
N SER A 50 22.64 23.62 0.34
CA SER A 50 22.73 22.18 0.45
C SER A 50 22.41 21.48 -0.88
N ASN A 51 22.59 20.17 -0.91
CA ASN A 51 22.35 19.36 -2.09
C ASN A 51 22.00 17.90 -1.72
N LEU A 52 21.73 17.07 -2.70
CA LEU A 52 21.39 15.65 -2.49
C LEU A 52 22.52 14.87 -1.81
N ILE A 53 23.79 15.19 -2.05
CA ILE A 53 24.93 14.52 -1.39
C ILE A 53 24.88 14.76 0.11
N ASN A 54 24.55 15.99 0.52
CA ASN A 54 24.40 16.31 1.93
C ASN A 54 23.23 15.59 2.56
N LEU A 55 22.14 15.46 1.83
CA LEU A 55 20.96 14.68 2.26
C LEU A 55 21.31 13.19 2.41
N GLU A 56 21.99 12.60 1.42
CA GLU A 56 22.42 11.19 1.46
C GLU A 56 23.36 10.91 2.65
N ALA A 57 24.35 11.79 2.85
CA ALA A 57 25.26 11.69 3.99
C ALA A 57 24.51 11.78 5.33
N PHE A 58 23.54 12.68 5.43
CA PHE A 58 22.67 12.81 6.59
C PHE A 58 21.87 11.53 6.83
N LEU A 59 21.16 11.03 5.82
CA LEU A 59 20.32 9.83 5.92
C LEU A 59 21.15 8.59 6.31
N SER A 60 22.35 8.44 5.75
CA SER A 60 23.29 7.38 6.11
C SER A 60 23.72 7.44 7.59
N SER A 61 23.77 8.63 8.15
CA SER A 61 24.06 8.84 9.58
C SER A 61 22.82 8.66 10.48
N PHE A 62 21.65 8.94 9.92
CA PHE A 62 20.37 8.87 10.63
C PHE A 62 20.03 7.43 11.00
N VAL A 63 20.24 6.46 10.11
CA VAL A 63 20.01 5.03 10.34
C VAL A 63 20.74 4.48 11.56
N LYS A 64 21.85 5.12 11.95
CA LYS A 64 22.67 4.76 13.12
C LYS A 64 22.20 5.45 14.41
N GLY A 65 21.05 6.09 14.40
CA GLY A 65 20.56 6.93 15.48
C GLY A 65 19.71 6.22 16.53
N PRO A 66 19.08 7.00 17.43
CA PRO A 66 18.29 6.49 18.54
C PRO A 66 16.95 5.86 18.11
N LEU A 67 16.40 6.28 16.97
CA LEU A 67 15.20 5.62 16.40
C LEU A 67 15.63 4.32 15.75
N THR A 68 15.07 3.23 16.23
CA THR A 68 15.42 1.87 15.82
C THR A 68 14.40 1.31 14.86
N LYS A 69 14.72 0.13 14.28
CA LYS A 69 13.75 -0.66 13.52
C LYS A 69 12.55 -1.13 14.34
N ASP A 70 12.64 -1.08 15.66
CA ASP A 70 11.53 -1.42 16.55
C ASP A 70 10.51 -0.29 16.65
N ASP A 71 10.93 0.95 16.33
CA ASP A 71 10.09 2.14 16.40
C ASP A 71 9.47 2.49 15.04
N ILE A 72 10.22 2.25 13.97
CA ILE A 72 9.84 2.58 12.59
C ILE A 72 9.72 1.29 11.79
N ASP A 73 8.55 1.02 11.24
CA ASP A 73 8.33 -0.12 10.33
C ASP A 73 8.97 0.13 8.96
N THR A 74 8.84 1.36 8.46
CA THR A 74 9.42 1.76 7.17
C THR A 74 9.71 3.25 7.14
N PHE A 75 10.89 3.61 6.63
CA PHE A 75 11.24 4.98 6.27
C PHE A 75 11.80 5.00 4.86
N LYS A 76 11.09 5.69 3.95
CA LYS A 76 11.45 5.83 2.53
C LYS A 76 11.66 7.30 2.19
N VAL A 77 12.49 7.54 1.18
CA VAL A 77 12.70 8.87 0.59
C VAL A 77 12.40 8.78 -0.89
N TYR A 78 11.48 9.61 -1.36
CA TYR A 78 11.13 9.71 -2.77
C TYR A 78 11.73 10.96 -3.38
N VAL A 79 12.60 10.78 -4.36
CA VAL A 79 13.26 11.88 -5.09
C VAL A 79 12.68 11.91 -6.51
N PRO A 80 12.07 13.04 -6.93
CA PRO A 80 11.51 13.15 -8.27
C PRO A 80 12.54 12.82 -9.35
N LYS A 81 12.14 12.08 -10.36
CA LYS A 81 13.00 11.71 -11.49
C LYS A 81 13.22 12.86 -12.50
N SER A 82 12.84 14.08 -12.12
CA SER A 82 13.01 15.29 -12.91
C SER A 82 14.41 15.91 -12.72
N ASN A 83 14.81 16.78 -13.63
CA ASN A 83 16.13 17.43 -13.61
C ASN A 83 16.35 18.49 -12.51
N SER A 84 15.33 18.78 -11.70
CA SER A 84 15.42 19.72 -10.58
C SER A 84 15.30 18.98 -9.25
N PHE A 85 16.43 18.57 -8.71
CA PHE A 85 16.53 17.83 -7.44
C PHE A 85 16.43 18.75 -6.20
N GLN A 86 15.45 19.64 -6.17
CA GLN A 86 15.27 20.52 -5.01
C GLN A 86 14.21 20.02 -4.04
N THR A 87 13.32 19.18 -4.50
CA THR A 87 12.22 18.64 -3.70
C THR A 87 12.36 17.14 -3.49
N PHE A 88 11.85 16.63 -2.37
CA PHE A 88 11.73 15.21 -2.09
C PHE A 88 10.60 14.98 -1.08
N ILE A 89 10.19 13.72 -0.93
CA ILE A 89 9.16 13.35 0.05
C ILE A 89 9.75 12.35 1.03
N PHE A 90 9.60 12.60 2.32
CA PHE A 90 9.76 11.57 3.35
C PHE A 90 8.46 10.82 3.55
N HIS A 91 8.56 9.51 3.60
CA HIS A 91 7.46 8.61 3.89
C HIS A 91 7.83 7.75 5.09
N LEU A 92 7.18 8.02 6.21
CA LEU A 92 7.37 7.32 7.47
C LEU A 92 6.14 6.48 7.78
N GLN A 93 6.35 5.19 8.05
CA GLN A 93 5.30 4.28 8.51
C GLN A 93 5.67 3.68 9.85
N THR A 94 4.68 3.64 10.75
CA THR A 94 4.81 3.01 12.07
C THR A 94 3.61 2.13 12.35
N SER A 95 3.75 1.16 13.25
CA SER A 95 2.62 0.36 13.73
C SER A 95 1.51 1.27 14.25
N ILE A 96 0.25 0.85 14.09
CA ILE A 96 -0.92 1.68 14.39
C ILE A 96 -1.02 2.11 15.87
N ASP A 97 -0.40 1.35 16.75
CA ASP A 97 -0.33 1.59 18.20
C ASP A 97 0.82 2.52 18.61
N LYS A 98 1.72 2.88 17.68
CA LYS A 98 2.86 3.75 17.92
C LYS A 98 2.63 5.14 17.31
N ASP A 99 2.95 6.15 18.06
CA ASP A 99 2.98 7.55 17.61
C ASP A 99 4.35 8.15 17.90
N ILE A 100 5.22 8.08 16.92
CA ILE A 100 6.60 8.57 17.02
C ILE A 100 6.81 9.87 16.23
N TYR A 101 5.74 10.53 15.82
CA TYR A 101 5.80 11.74 15.00
C TYR A 101 6.73 12.81 15.60
N PHE A 102 6.51 13.16 16.86
CA PHE A 102 7.31 14.20 17.53
C PHE A 102 8.74 13.75 17.74
N ASP A 103 8.97 12.52 18.15
CA ASP A 103 10.32 11.96 18.36
C ASP A 103 11.11 11.92 17.05
N PHE A 104 10.45 11.64 15.94
CA PHE A 104 11.05 11.65 14.61
C PHE A 104 11.52 13.06 14.23
N ILE A 105 10.65 14.06 14.35
CA ILE A 105 10.97 15.46 14.01
C ILE A 105 12.08 15.99 14.94
N GLU A 106 11.97 15.73 16.23
CA GLU A 106 13.00 16.13 17.19
C GLU A 106 14.36 15.51 16.85
N THR A 107 14.39 14.23 16.51
CA THR A 107 15.61 13.53 16.09
C THR A 107 16.20 14.13 14.81
N LEU A 108 15.38 14.47 13.82
CA LEU A 108 15.83 15.15 12.61
C LEU A 108 16.50 16.48 12.97
N SER A 109 15.86 17.30 13.79
CA SER A 109 16.36 18.62 14.19
C SER A 109 17.66 18.51 15.00
N GLN A 110 17.70 17.63 16.01
CA GLN A 110 18.90 17.41 16.84
C GLN A 110 20.12 17.00 16.03
N LYS A 111 19.90 16.25 14.93
CA LYS A 111 20.97 15.84 14.01
C LYS A 111 21.31 16.90 12.96
N GLY A 112 20.65 18.05 12.97
CA GLY A 112 20.95 19.20 12.11
C GLY A 112 20.34 19.09 10.71
N PHE A 113 19.26 18.32 10.53
CA PHE A 113 18.53 18.23 9.28
C PHE A 113 18.04 19.59 8.77
N ASP A 114 17.69 20.47 9.69
CA ASP A 114 17.28 21.85 9.42
C ASP A 114 18.31 22.69 8.66
N LYS A 115 19.60 22.28 8.65
CA LYS A 115 20.64 22.89 7.81
C LYS A 115 20.62 22.43 6.37
N ILE A 116 19.98 21.29 6.09
CA ILE A 116 19.98 20.62 4.79
C ILE A 116 18.69 20.88 4.03
N ALA A 117 17.55 20.77 4.70
CA ALA A 117 16.24 20.88 4.09
C ALA A 117 15.21 21.52 5.02
N VAL A 118 14.08 21.91 4.45
CA VAL A 118 12.87 22.33 5.16
C VAL A 118 11.75 21.43 4.69
N CYS A 119 11.02 20.82 5.63
CA CYS A 119 9.84 20.01 5.35
C CYS A 119 8.59 20.67 5.88
N GLU A 120 7.49 20.45 5.19
CA GLU A 120 6.16 20.75 5.69
C GLU A 120 5.72 19.58 6.59
N PHE A 121 6.02 19.73 7.87
CA PHE A 121 5.63 18.73 8.88
C PHE A 121 4.14 18.92 9.20
N ASN A 122 3.31 18.14 8.53
CA ASN A 122 1.88 18.08 8.83
C ASN A 122 1.65 17.00 9.88
N SER A 123 0.99 17.36 10.98
CA SER A 123 0.63 16.43 12.06
C SER A 123 -0.58 15.55 11.71
N ASN A 124 -1.16 15.69 10.53
CA ASN A 124 -2.26 14.84 10.11
C ASN A 124 -1.76 13.41 10.00
N LYS A 125 -2.29 12.60 10.89
CA LYS A 125 -2.04 11.17 10.91
C LYS A 125 -2.89 10.52 9.84
N LEU A 126 -2.21 9.93 8.88
CA LEU A 126 -2.85 9.15 7.83
C LEU A 126 -2.90 7.68 8.26
N THR A 127 -3.90 6.97 7.79
CA THR A 127 -3.95 5.52 7.96
C THR A 127 -3.63 4.88 6.62
N SER A 128 -2.69 3.96 6.61
CA SER A 128 -2.35 3.24 5.40
C SER A 128 -2.46 1.74 5.56
N PHE A 129 -2.48 1.05 4.44
CA PHE A 129 -2.22 -0.38 4.38
C PHE A 129 -1.27 -0.71 3.24
N ASN A 130 -0.50 -1.78 3.45
CA ASN A 130 0.43 -2.28 2.47
C ASN A 130 -0.04 -3.65 1.99
N GLU A 131 0.02 -3.87 0.69
CA GLU A 131 -0.27 -5.16 0.06
C GLU A 131 0.84 -5.54 -0.89
N PHE A 132 1.23 -6.81 -0.86
CA PHE A 132 2.33 -7.34 -1.66
C PHE A 132 1.83 -8.38 -2.65
N SER A 133 2.38 -8.37 -3.86
CA SER A 133 2.08 -9.40 -4.85
C SER A 133 2.72 -10.74 -4.53
N ILE A 134 3.95 -10.73 -4.01
CA ILE A 134 4.73 -11.90 -3.58
C ILE A 134 5.49 -11.56 -2.32
N ASP A 135 5.93 -12.58 -1.56
CA ASP A 135 6.84 -12.36 -0.44
C ASP A 135 8.18 -11.81 -0.97
N LEU A 136 8.45 -10.57 -0.59
CA LEU A 136 9.60 -9.84 -1.06
C LEU A 136 10.72 -9.94 -0.01
N ASN A 137 11.61 -10.92 -0.17
CA ASN A 137 12.94 -10.86 0.43
C ASN A 137 13.86 -9.87 -0.32
N LEU A 138 13.25 -8.92 -1.03
CA LEU A 138 13.96 -7.96 -1.87
C LEU A 138 14.33 -6.74 -1.06
N SER A 139 15.59 -6.37 -1.11
CA SER A 139 16.16 -5.32 -0.28
C SER A 139 15.77 -3.92 -0.74
N ASP A 140 15.60 -3.71 -2.06
CA ASP A 140 15.56 -2.36 -2.58
C ASP A 140 14.39 -2.14 -3.54
N ILE A 141 13.65 -1.06 -3.28
CA ILE A 141 12.68 -0.51 -4.21
C ILE A 141 13.47 0.32 -5.23
N GLU A 142 13.28 0.04 -6.52
CA GLU A 142 13.99 0.77 -7.57
C GLU A 142 13.34 2.13 -7.86
N PHE A 143 12.01 2.15 -7.91
CA PHE A 143 11.26 3.39 -8.07
C PHE A 143 9.82 3.23 -7.60
N SER A 144 9.18 4.36 -7.38
CA SER A 144 7.76 4.42 -7.00
C SER A 144 7.01 5.39 -7.89
N GLU A 145 5.75 5.10 -8.11
CA GLU A 145 4.78 6.01 -8.68
C GLU A 145 3.81 6.42 -7.58
N ILE A 146 3.68 7.71 -7.34
CA ILE A 146 2.74 8.27 -6.37
C ILE A 146 1.60 8.90 -7.13
N LEU A 147 0.38 8.43 -6.86
CA LEU A 147 -0.85 8.93 -7.45
C LEU A 147 -1.71 9.58 -6.36
N ARG A 148 -2.24 10.77 -6.65
CA ARG A 148 -3.28 11.41 -5.86
C ARG A 148 -4.62 11.11 -6.51
N CYS A 149 -5.48 10.43 -5.79
CA CYS A 149 -6.73 9.89 -6.30
C CYS A 149 -7.92 10.35 -5.47
N GLU A 150 -9.10 10.31 -6.07
CA GLU A 150 -10.36 10.53 -5.37
C GLU A 150 -11.39 9.48 -5.76
N TYR A 151 -12.28 9.17 -4.82
CA TYR A 151 -13.42 8.32 -5.12
C TYR A 151 -14.48 9.05 -5.92
N ASN A 152 -15.07 8.37 -6.87
CA ASN A 152 -16.24 8.84 -7.60
C ASN A 152 -17.43 9.06 -6.64
N THR A 153 -18.43 9.83 -7.08
CA THR A 153 -19.62 10.11 -6.25
C THR A 153 -20.35 8.83 -5.83
N ASP A 154 -20.45 7.88 -6.74
CA ASP A 154 -21.19 6.62 -6.55
C ASP A 154 -20.26 5.42 -6.31
N TYR A 155 -19.07 5.68 -5.76
CA TYR A 155 -18.11 4.61 -5.51
C TYR A 155 -18.63 3.57 -4.52
N ASN A 156 -18.17 2.34 -4.71
CA ASN A 156 -18.38 1.26 -3.76
C ASN A 156 -17.02 0.75 -3.26
N TYR A 157 -16.73 1.05 -2.00
CA TYR A 157 -15.44 0.67 -1.41
C TYR A 157 -15.17 -0.84 -1.45
N GLY A 158 -16.21 -1.67 -1.24
CA GLY A 158 -16.07 -3.13 -1.35
C GLY A 158 -15.67 -3.58 -2.75
N ASN A 159 -16.33 -3.03 -3.79
CA ASN A 159 -15.98 -3.30 -5.18
C ASN A 159 -14.57 -2.82 -5.52
N PHE A 160 -14.21 -1.62 -5.05
CA PHE A 160 -12.87 -1.08 -5.23
C PHE A 160 -11.81 -2.00 -4.60
N ARG A 161 -12.06 -2.47 -3.38
CA ARG A 161 -11.16 -3.41 -2.69
C ARG A 161 -11.03 -4.76 -3.42
N ILE A 162 -12.11 -5.27 -3.98
CA ILE A 162 -12.09 -6.48 -4.81
C ILE A 162 -11.21 -6.26 -6.05
N SER A 163 -11.31 -5.09 -6.69
CA SER A 163 -10.48 -4.74 -7.85
C SER A 163 -9.00 -4.68 -7.50
N ILE A 164 -8.65 -4.15 -6.32
CA ILE A 164 -7.27 -4.20 -5.79
C ILE A 164 -6.79 -5.64 -5.69
N ASN A 165 -7.58 -6.52 -5.07
CA ASN A 165 -7.20 -7.93 -4.92
C ASN A 165 -7.00 -8.62 -6.26
N LYS A 166 -7.90 -8.40 -7.23
CA LYS A 166 -7.75 -8.92 -8.60
C LYS A 166 -6.45 -8.45 -9.25
N PHE A 167 -6.11 -7.17 -9.09
CA PHE A 167 -4.85 -6.62 -9.59
C PHE A 167 -3.64 -7.32 -8.96
N LEU A 168 -3.62 -7.45 -7.64
CA LEU A 168 -2.53 -8.12 -6.92
C LEU A 168 -2.41 -9.59 -7.32
N ASP A 169 -3.53 -10.29 -7.52
CA ASP A 169 -3.54 -11.67 -7.98
C ASP A 169 -2.95 -11.81 -9.39
N GLN A 170 -3.20 -10.84 -10.27
CA GLN A 170 -2.55 -10.78 -11.58
C GLN A 170 -1.03 -10.57 -11.44
N MET A 171 -0.59 -9.65 -10.59
CA MET A 171 0.84 -9.43 -10.35
C MET A 171 1.51 -10.70 -9.79
N ARG A 172 0.84 -11.42 -8.88
CA ARG A 172 1.29 -12.72 -8.36
C ARG A 172 1.41 -13.77 -9.45
N SER A 173 0.38 -13.91 -10.29
CA SER A 173 0.36 -14.90 -11.39
C SER A 173 1.47 -14.66 -12.41
N LEU A 174 1.78 -13.41 -12.67
CA LEU A 174 2.85 -13.00 -13.58
C LEU A 174 4.24 -12.98 -12.92
N LYS A 175 4.30 -13.27 -11.60
CA LYS A 175 5.52 -13.20 -10.77
C LYS A 175 6.21 -11.84 -10.85
N ILE A 176 5.41 -10.77 -10.82
CA ILE A 176 5.90 -9.40 -10.83
C ILE A 176 6.04 -8.93 -9.37
N PRO A 177 7.25 -8.61 -8.88
CA PRO A 177 7.47 -8.05 -7.56
C PRO A 177 6.86 -6.65 -7.47
N TYR A 178 5.87 -6.48 -6.61
CA TYR A 178 5.09 -5.26 -6.49
C TYR A 178 4.58 -5.09 -5.07
N GLU A 179 4.65 -3.87 -4.57
CA GLU A 179 4.04 -3.46 -3.31
C GLU A 179 3.11 -2.27 -3.57
N LEU A 180 1.92 -2.35 -3.04
CA LEU A 180 0.96 -1.26 -2.99
C LEU A 180 0.95 -0.66 -1.59
N ASN A 181 1.09 0.66 -1.49
CA ASN A 181 0.70 1.41 -0.32
C ASN A 181 -0.55 2.24 -0.66
N TYR A 182 -1.61 2.04 0.10
CA TYR A 182 -2.83 2.83 0.03
C TYR A 182 -2.93 3.67 1.31
N ILE A 183 -3.09 4.97 1.17
CA ILE A 183 -3.02 5.93 2.27
C ILE A 183 -4.25 6.83 2.22
N GLN A 184 -4.92 6.98 3.36
CA GLN A 184 -6.13 7.79 3.49
C GLN A 184 -6.12 8.51 4.85
N GLU A 185 -6.64 9.75 4.91
CA GLU A 185 -6.72 10.49 6.16
C GLU A 185 -7.69 9.83 7.14
N ASP A 186 -8.90 9.56 6.69
CA ASP A 186 -9.89 8.79 7.43
C ASP A 186 -10.86 8.10 6.45
N SER A 187 -11.73 7.24 6.99
CA SER A 187 -12.69 6.50 6.17
C SER A 187 -13.77 7.37 5.52
N SER A 188 -13.91 8.63 5.91
CA SER A 188 -14.86 9.59 5.33
C SER A 188 -14.24 10.44 4.22
N SER A 189 -12.90 10.50 4.16
CA SER A 189 -12.18 11.21 3.09
C SER A 189 -12.46 10.56 1.74
N ARG A 190 -12.76 11.40 0.74
CA ARG A 190 -12.85 10.94 -0.65
C ARG A 190 -11.50 10.87 -1.31
N GLU A 191 -10.51 11.59 -0.79
CA GLU A 191 -9.16 11.61 -1.32
C GLU A 191 -8.32 10.51 -0.69
N PHE A 192 -7.45 9.92 -1.50
CA PHE A 192 -6.47 8.95 -1.06
C PHE A 192 -5.20 9.04 -1.91
N ILE A 193 -4.11 8.56 -1.35
CA ILE A 193 -2.84 8.43 -2.03
C ILE A 193 -2.61 6.96 -2.33
N TRP A 194 -2.22 6.68 -3.56
CA TRP A 194 -1.86 5.35 -4.02
C TRP A 194 -0.39 5.35 -4.42
N ILE A 195 0.42 4.50 -3.80
CA ILE A 195 1.83 4.39 -4.12
C ILE A 195 2.10 3.00 -4.68
N ASN A 196 2.57 2.97 -5.91
CA ASN A 196 3.07 1.78 -6.57
C ASN A 196 4.57 1.68 -6.32
N ASN A 197 5.04 0.63 -5.65
CA ASN A 197 6.47 0.39 -5.45
C ASN A 197 6.94 -0.77 -6.34
N PHE A 198 7.99 -0.53 -7.10
CA PHE A 198 8.53 -1.44 -8.09
C PHE A 198 9.96 -1.83 -7.74
N TYR A 199 10.23 -3.14 -7.74
CA TYR A 199 11.48 -3.71 -7.26
C TYR A 199 12.46 -4.09 -8.39
N THR A 200 12.09 -3.87 -9.64
CA THR A 200 12.95 -4.17 -10.78
C THR A 200 12.89 -3.06 -11.81
N LYS A 201 14.04 -2.75 -12.45
CA LYS A 201 14.10 -1.79 -13.56
C LYS A 201 13.30 -2.24 -14.78
N ASP A 202 13.18 -3.54 -14.97
CA ASP A 202 12.44 -4.14 -16.08
C ASP A 202 10.93 -4.20 -15.86
N PHE A 203 10.45 -3.69 -14.73
CA PHE A 203 9.03 -3.76 -14.36
C PHE A 203 8.12 -3.15 -15.45
N LEU A 204 8.46 -1.97 -15.96
CA LEU A 204 7.65 -1.31 -17.00
C LEU A 204 7.54 -2.17 -18.26
N ASN A 205 8.62 -2.84 -18.67
CA ASN A 205 8.58 -3.78 -19.79
C ASN A 205 7.74 -5.00 -19.46
N GLN A 206 7.86 -5.54 -18.27
CA GLN A 206 7.05 -6.70 -17.85
C GLN A 206 5.56 -6.36 -17.81
N ILE A 207 5.19 -5.22 -17.24
CA ILE A 207 3.79 -4.76 -17.22
C ILE A 207 3.28 -4.51 -18.64
N SER A 208 4.03 -3.77 -19.46
CA SER A 208 3.58 -3.42 -20.81
C SER A 208 3.45 -4.63 -21.72
N THR A 209 4.34 -5.60 -21.60
CA THR A 209 4.34 -6.78 -22.48
C THR A 209 3.43 -7.90 -22.01
N LYS A 210 3.31 -8.09 -20.68
CA LYS A 210 2.59 -9.24 -20.12
C LYS A 210 1.17 -8.92 -19.65
N TRP A 211 0.90 -7.68 -19.29
CA TRP A 211 -0.36 -7.35 -18.60
C TRP A 211 -1.17 -6.23 -19.24
N ILE A 212 -0.64 -5.05 -19.54
CA ILE A 212 -1.42 -3.85 -19.92
C ILE A 212 -2.41 -4.10 -21.08
N ASN A 213 -2.05 -4.95 -22.02
CA ASN A 213 -2.87 -5.27 -23.19
C ASN A 213 -3.75 -6.52 -22.99
N SER A 214 -3.75 -7.12 -21.81
CA SER A 214 -4.58 -8.28 -21.51
C SER A 214 -6.05 -7.90 -21.32
N TYR A 215 -6.94 -8.87 -21.51
CA TYR A 215 -8.37 -8.68 -21.24
C TYR A 215 -8.58 -8.38 -19.74
N GLU A 216 -7.89 -9.08 -18.88
CA GLU A 216 -7.95 -8.94 -17.42
C GLU A 216 -7.53 -7.54 -16.96
N ALA A 217 -6.48 -6.98 -17.56
CA ALA A 217 -6.04 -5.61 -17.25
C ALA A 217 -7.12 -4.60 -17.62
N ASN A 218 -7.74 -4.74 -18.78
CA ASN A 218 -8.82 -3.85 -19.21
C ASN A 218 -10.04 -3.95 -18.29
N GLN A 219 -10.39 -5.15 -17.85
CA GLN A 219 -11.49 -5.35 -16.91
C GLN A 219 -11.19 -4.68 -15.57
N ILE A 220 -10.03 -4.93 -14.99
CA ILE A 220 -9.60 -4.34 -13.72
C ILE A 220 -9.55 -2.82 -13.83
N LYS A 221 -8.98 -2.28 -14.92
CA LYS A 221 -8.95 -0.85 -15.16
C LYS A 221 -10.36 -0.23 -15.16
N ASN A 222 -11.33 -0.86 -15.82
CA ASN A 222 -12.69 -0.35 -15.84
C ASN A 222 -13.35 -0.40 -14.46
N GLU A 223 -13.08 -1.45 -13.69
CA GLU A 223 -13.55 -1.57 -12.31
C GLU A 223 -12.94 -0.47 -11.41
N PHE A 224 -11.65 -0.14 -11.58
CA PHE A 224 -11.02 0.99 -10.90
C PHE A 224 -11.70 2.31 -11.29
N LEU A 225 -11.82 2.59 -12.58
CA LEU A 225 -12.39 3.82 -13.11
C LEU A 225 -13.86 4.04 -12.71
N SER A 226 -14.60 2.95 -12.47
CA SER A 226 -15.97 3.05 -11.95
C SER A 226 -16.03 3.51 -10.49
N ASN A 227 -14.96 3.38 -9.74
CA ASN A 227 -14.90 3.68 -8.32
C ASN A 227 -14.03 4.89 -7.97
N ALA A 228 -12.97 5.13 -8.72
CA ALA A 228 -12.00 6.18 -8.41
C ALA A 228 -11.32 6.72 -9.67
N GLN A 229 -10.82 7.94 -9.57
CA GLN A 229 -9.95 8.55 -10.57
C GLN A 229 -8.70 9.11 -9.91
N CYS A 230 -7.57 9.02 -10.59
CA CYS A 230 -6.33 9.63 -10.14
C CYS A 230 -6.08 10.92 -10.93
N LEU A 231 -5.89 12.00 -10.21
CA LEU A 231 -5.79 13.37 -10.74
C LEU A 231 -4.35 13.71 -11.12
N ASP A 232 -3.41 13.06 -10.45
CA ASP A 232 -1.98 13.31 -10.58
C ASP A 232 -1.20 11.99 -10.44
N SER A 233 -0.08 11.91 -11.17
CA SER A 233 0.82 10.76 -11.15
C SER A 233 2.27 11.24 -11.34
N ASN A 234 3.11 10.96 -10.36
CA ASN A 234 4.51 11.35 -10.38
C ASN A 234 5.42 10.13 -10.11
N ILE A 235 6.52 10.05 -10.85
CA ILE A 235 7.50 8.97 -10.73
C ILE A 235 8.72 9.47 -9.94
N TYR A 236 9.13 8.65 -8.97
CA TYR A 236 10.23 8.93 -8.06
C TYR A 236 11.26 7.81 -8.07
N GLN A 237 12.50 8.18 -7.93
CA GLN A 237 13.53 7.25 -7.47
C GLN A 237 13.32 7.07 -5.96
N THR A 238 13.34 5.83 -5.49
CA THR A 238 12.99 5.50 -4.11
C THR A 238 14.20 4.94 -3.37
N PHE A 239 14.43 5.50 -2.19
CA PHE A 239 15.48 5.05 -1.28
C PHE A 239 14.81 4.55 -0.01
N LYS A 240 14.99 3.28 0.29
CA LYS A 240 14.57 2.71 1.58
C LYS A 240 15.68 2.96 2.60
N ILE A 241 15.35 3.65 3.67
CA ILE A 241 16.29 4.03 4.72
C ILE A 241 16.22 3.04 5.90
N ILE A 242 14.98 2.63 6.27
CA ILE A 242 14.66 1.61 7.29
C ILE A 242 13.64 0.64 6.73
#